data_83bb77692ed94a19033b983c53ae2bf4
#
_entry.id   83bb77692ed94a19033b983c53ae2bf4
#
_cell.length_a   1.000
_cell.length_b   1.000
_cell.length_c   1.000
_cell.angle_alpha   90.00
_cell.angle_beta   90.00
_cell.angle_gamma   90.00
#
_symmetry.space_group_name_H-M   'P 1'
#
loop_
_entity.id
_entity.type
_entity.pdbx_description
1 polymer ?
#
loop_
_entity_poly.entity_id
_entity_poly.type
_entity_poly.pdbx_seq_one_letter_code
_entity_poly.pdbx_strand_id
1 'polypeptide(L)'
;MTWAKHHAGARYNLANSGIIGCEPGELPVTLDDLQINGPNHEGYGPLKEAIGARYGVSADHVVTAQGTSMANFLAMATIIEPGDEVLIEAPAYDPLLAAAGYVGADIRRFHRRLPNGYQIDPDEIEALLTPRTRLIVLTSPHNPSGATVRPEILARIGELAARVGAFILIDEVYRDILFEDAPPSAVHLGPHFVATSSLTKSYGLSGLRCGWILCAPALAERMRRLNDLFGAVGSMPSDRLALAAFRQLPLLEARTRAIMEPNQRLMRDFLDAHREQLECYLPERSMTVFPRLRNHPDSGLLHDRLRSFETSIVPGRFFEAPNHFRLGFAVRTPDVEVGLGHLATVLREIG
;
A
#
# COMPACT_ATOMS: atom_id res chain seq x y z
N MET A 1 -0.03 2.34 13.52
CA MET A 1 1.20 3.10 13.10
C MET A 1 2.24 3.26 14.21
N THR A 2 1.90 3.71 15.42
CA THR A 2 2.85 3.89 16.54
C THR A 2 3.64 2.62 16.84
N TRP A 3 2.95 1.47 16.96
CA TRP A 3 3.60 0.18 17.20
C TRP A 3 4.69 -0.15 16.15
N ALA A 4 4.37 -0.01 14.86
CA ALA A 4 5.32 -0.30 13.78
C ALA A 4 6.58 0.58 13.84
N LYS A 5 6.44 1.85 14.23
CA LYS A 5 7.58 2.76 14.40
C LYS A 5 8.49 2.33 15.56
N HIS A 6 7.92 1.85 16.68
CA HIS A 6 8.69 1.38 17.82
C HIS A 6 9.42 0.05 17.57
N HIS A 7 8.95 -0.76 16.61
CA HIS A 7 9.53 -2.07 16.29
C HIS A 7 10.32 -2.07 14.96
N ALA A 8 10.46 -0.91 14.32
CA ALA A 8 11.22 -0.77 13.07
C ALA A 8 12.73 -1.03 13.23
N GLY A 9 13.27 -0.94 14.46
CA GLY A 9 14.69 -1.13 14.77
C GLY A 9 15.12 -2.58 15.01
N ALA A 10 14.25 -3.57 14.82
CA ALA A 10 14.64 -4.96 14.95
C ALA A 10 15.68 -5.33 13.87
N ARG A 11 16.70 -6.12 14.25
CA ARG A 11 17.79 -6.54 13.34
C ARG A 11 17.25 -7.30 12.14
N TYR A 12 16.32 -8.23 12.37
CA TYR A 12 15.64 -9.03 11.34
C TYR A 12 14.19 -8.54 11.22
N ASN A 13 14.02 -7.46 10.46
CA ASN A 13 12.74 -6.76 10.40
C ASN A 13 11.82 -7.36 9.33
N LEU A 14 11.12 -8.44 9.67
CA LEU A 14 10.03 -9.01 8.87
C LEU A 14 8.68 -8.29 9.08
N ALA A 15 8.65 -7.17 9.82
CA ALA A 15 7.48 -6.31 9.93
C ALA A 15 7.45 -5.21 8.84
N ASN A 16 8.56 -5.00 8.13
CA ASN A 16 8.62 -4.01 7.04
C ASN A 16 7.64 -4.37 5.91
N SER A 17 6.99 -3.35 5.34
CA SER A 17 6.00 -3.55 4.28
C SER A 17 6.41 -2.94 2.93
N GLY A 18 7.68 -2.63 2.74
CA GLY A 18 8.22 -2.10 1.49
C GLY A 18 9.61 -2.63 1.26
N ILE A 19 10.17 -2.38 0.07
CA ILE A 19 11.54 -2.72 -0.23
C ILE A 19 12.49 -1.96 0.71
N ILE A 20 13.64 -2.55 1.02
CA ILE A 20 14.70 -1.84 1.76
C ILE A 20 15.06 -0.53 1.09
N GLY A 21 15.46 0.46 1.90
CA GLY A 21 15.83 1.79 1.42
C GLY A 21 16.84 1.72 0.25
N CYS A 22 16.65 2.63 -0.69
CA CYS A 22 17.61 2.86 -1.75
C CYS A 22 18.77 3.69 -1.19
N GLU A 23 19.99 3.20 -1.33
CA GLU A 23 21.20 3.92 -0.90
C GLU A 23 21.54 5.04 -1.91
N PRO A 24 22.22 6.11 -1.49
CA PRO A 24 22.53 7.24 -2.37
C PRO A 24 23.27 6.86 -3.67
N GLY A 25 24.11 5.82 -3.65
CA GLY A 25 24.81 5.32 -4.85
C GLY A 25 23.96 4.48 -5.79
N GLU A 26 22.77 4.04 -5.37
CA GLU A 26 21.87 3.22 -6.18
C GLU A 26 20.91 4.08 -7.05
N LEU A 27 20.78 5.38 -6.75
CA LEU A 27 20.05 6.35 -7.54
C LEU A 27 21.02 7.44 -7.99
N PRO A 28 21.59 7.36 -9.21
CA PRO A 28 22.47 8.38 -9.72
C PRO A 28 21.76 9.73 -9.84
N VAL A 29 22.20 10.69 -9.04
CA VAL A 29 21.73 12.07 -9.02
C VAL A 29 22.90 13.02 -9.01
N THR A 30 22.69 14.25 -9.50
CA THR A 30 23.68 15.32 -9.53
C THR A 30 23.26 16.48 -8.63
N LEU A 31 24.15 17.43 -8.38
CA LEU A 31 23.78 18.64 -7.64
C LEU A 31 22.71 19.47 -8.36
N ASP A 32 22.61 19.35 -9.68
CA ASP A 32 21.57 20.03 -10.47
C ASP A 32 20.17 19.47 -10.20
N ASP A 33 20.09 18.22 -9.68
CA ASP A 33 18.83 17.63 -9.24
C ASP A 33 18.38 18.13 -7.86
N LEU A 34 19.21 18.90 -7.15
CA LEU A 34 18.94 19.47 -5.81
C LEU A 34 18.47 20.92 -5.85
N GLN A 35 17.70 21.32 -6.86
CA GLN A 35 17.15 22.67 -6.90
C GLN A 35 16.30 22.97 -5.65
N ILE A 36 16.64 24.08 -4.94
CA ILE A 36 16.02 24.43 -3.66
C ILE A 36 14.72 25.22 -3.87
N ASN A 37 14.67 26.08 -4.88
CA ASN A 37 13.54 26.94 -5.18
C ASN A 37 13.10 26.75 -6.63
N GLY A 38 11.79 26.89 -6.89
CA GLY A 38 11.26 26.80 -8.25
C GLY A 38 9.74 26.90 -8.29
N PRO A 39 9.14 26.94 -9.48
CA PRO A 39 7.70 27.01 -9.64
C PRO A 39 7.06 25.65 -9.36
N ASN A 40 6.35 25.54 -8.23
CA ASN A 40 5.61 24.33 -7.86
C ASN A 40 4.28 24.63 -7.13
N HIS A 41 3.65 25.76 -7.44
CA HIS A 41 2.43 26.23 -6.76
C HIS A 41 1.26 25.23 -6.83
N GLU A 42 1.15 24.44 -7.89
CA GLU A 42 0.15 23.37 -8.04
C GLU A 42 0.80 21.97 -8.15
N GLY A 43 1.94 21.80 -7.48
CA GLY A 43 2.87 20.69 -7.66
C GLY A 43 3.88 20.98 -8.78
N TYR A 44 5.02 20.30 -8.73
CA TYR A 44 6.09 20.48 -9.71
C TYR A 44 5.68 19.90 -11.09
N GLY A 45 5.47 20.76 -12.07
CA GLY A 45 4.94 20.41 -13.40
C GLY A 45 5.64 19.22 -14.07
N PRO A 46 7.00 19.25 -14.21
CA PRO A 46 7.73 18.13 -14.81
C PRO A 46 7.55 16.79 -14.08
N LEU A 47 7.37 16.78 -12.75
CA LEU A 47 7.07 15.56 -11.99
C LEU A 47 5.64 15.08 -12.28
N LYS A 48 4.66 15.97 -12.33
CA LYS A 48 3.28 15.62 -12.72
C LYS A 48 3.22 15.03 -14.13
N GLU A 49 3.97 15.60 -15.07
CA GLU A 49 4.08 15.08 -16.44
C GLU A 49 4.72 13.68 -16.46
N ALA A 50 5.79 13.46 -15.69
CA ALA A 50 6.44 12.15 -15.59
C ALA A 50 5.52 11.08 -14.96
N ILE A 51 4.77 11.44 -13.91
CA ILE A 51 3.75 10.58 -13.32
C ILE A 51 2.66 10.32 -14.36
N GLY A 52 2.10 11.35 -14.98
CA GLY A 52 1.08 11.20 -16.01
C GLY A 52 1.51 10.28 -17.15
N ALA A 53 2.73 10.46 -17.67
CA ALA A 53 3.31 9.61 -18.71
C ALA A 53 3.43 8.14 -18.29
N ARG A 54 3.86 7.88 -17.05
CA ARG A 54 3.95 6.50 -16.48
C ARG A 54 2.59 5.80 -16.48
N TYR A 55 1.52 6.53 -16.21
CA TYR A 55 0.17 5.99 -16.09
C TYR A 55 -0.70 6.22 -17.34
N GLY A 56 -0.19 6.85 -18.39
CA GLY A 56 -0.93 7.10 -19.62
C GLY A 56 -2.08 8.11 -19.47
N VAL A 57 -1.92 9.10 -18.57
CA VAL A 57 -2.88 10.20 -18.34
C VAL A 57 -2.20 11.55 -18.45
N SER A 58 -2.98 12.64 -18.65
CA SER A 58 -2.41 13.99 -18.64
C SER A 58 -2.07 14.45 -17.20
N ALA A 59 -1.18 15.46 -17.09
CA ALA A 59 -0.80 16.03 -15.79
C ALA A 59 -1.98 16.59 -14.97
N ASP A 60 -3.09 16.91 -15.63
CA ASP A 60 -4.31 17.41 -14.96
C ASP A 60 -4.99 16.34 -14.09
N HIS A 61 -4.77 15.05 -14.37
CA HIS A 61 -5.22 13.94 -13.56
C HIS A 61 -4.37 13.72 -12.30
N VAL A 62 -3.22 14.40 -12.19
CA VAL A 62 -2.21 14.13 -11.17
C VAL A 62 -2.25 15.18 -10.06
N VAL A 63 -2.33 14.70 -8.81
CA VAL A 63 -2.12 15.51 -7.60
C VAL A 63 -0.93 14.93 -6.84
N THR A 64 0.12 15.71 -6.62
CA THR A 64 1.27 15.30 -5.81
C THR A 64 0.95 15.44 -4.33
N ALA A 65 1.49 14.54 -3.50
CA ALA A 65 1.26 14.51 -2.07
C ALA A 65 2.49 13.99 -1.31
N GLN A 66 2.57 14.24 -0.02
CA GLN A 66 3.66 13.77 0.84
C GLN A 66 3.52 12.25 1.17
N GLY A 67 3.73 11.42 0.16
CA GLY A 67 3.57 9.97 0.21
C GLY A 67 2.10 9.54 0.13
N THR A 68 1.87 8.23 -0.03
CA THR A 68 0.52 7.66 -0.18
C THR A 68 -0.38 7.96 1.01
N SER A 69 0.16 8.06 2.22
CA SER A 69 -0.65 8.38 3.42
C SER A 69 -1.34 9.75 3.31
N MET A 70 -0.62 10.77 2.83
CA MET A 70 -1.22 12.09 2.57
C MET A 70 -2.13 12.04 1.34
N ALA A 71 -1.77 11.28 0.31
CA ALA A 71 -2.62 11.10 -0.87
C ALA A 71 -3.98 10.49 -0.50
N ASN A 72 -4.00 9.44 0.31
CA ASN A 72 -5.23 8.81 0.81
C ASN A 72 -6.05 9.80 1.67
N PHE A 73 -5.39 10.54 2.57
CA PHE A 73 -6.07 11.53 3.41
C PHE A 73 -6.70 12.66 2.57
N LEU A 74 -5.96 13.23 1.60
CA LEU A 74 -6.48 14.28 0.71
C LEU A 74 -7.67 13.79 -0.11
N ALA A 75 -7.60 12.56 -0.64
CA ALA A 75 -8.71 11.97 -1.37
C ALA A 75 -9.95 11.85 -0.49
N MET A 76 -9.80 11.28 0.72
CA MET A 76 -10.89 11.14 1.68
C MET A 76 -11.46 12.50 2.10
N ALA A 77 -10.61 13.44 2.51
CA ALA A 77 -11.03 14.77 2.98
C ALA A 77 -11.68 15.64 1.88
N THR A 78 -11.41 15.33 0.59
CA THR A 78 -12.05 16.02 -0.53
C THR A 78 -13.43 15.44 -0.87
N ILE A 79 -13.62 14.15 -0.63
CA ILE A 79 -14.82 13.41 -1.07
C ILE A 79 -15.86 13.30 0.06
N ILE A 80 -15.39 13.12 1.30
CA ILE A 80 -16.22 12.79 2.46
C ILE A 80 -16.62 14.06 3.22
N GLU A 81 -17.89 14.15 3.58
CA GLU A 81 -18.39 15.09 4.57
C GLU A 81 -18.73 14.34 5.87
N PRO A 82 -18.71 15.01 7.06
CA PRO A 82 -19.06 14.36 8.31
C PRO A 82 -20.46 13.71 8.26
N GLY A 83 -20.53 12.41 8.58
CA GLY A 83 -21.75 11.61 8.53
C GLY A 83 -21.98 10.87 7.21
N ASP A 84 -21.13 11.06 6.21
CA ASP A 84 -21.16 10.21 5.01
C ASP A 84 -20.75 8.78 5.33
N GLU A 85 -21.39 7.81 4.66
CA GLU A 85 -21.00 6.41 4.78
C GLU A 85 -19.80 6.08 3.88
N VAL A 86 -18.82 5.37 4.48
CA VAL A 86 -17.61 4.89 3.79
C VAL A 86 -17.49 3.39 3.99
N LEU A 87 -17.41 2.65 2.89
CA LEU A 87 -17.13 1.21 2.93
C LEU A 87 -15.62 0.99 2.88
N ILE A 88 -15.04 0.30 3.87
CA ILE A 88 -13.61 -0.01 3.91
C ILE A 88 -13.42 -1.51 4.07
N GLU A 89 -12.51 -2.10 3.29
CA GLU A 89 -12.15 -3.52 3.37
C GLU A 89 -11.68 -3.96 4.77
N ALA A 90 -11.91 -5.22 5.11
CA ALA A 90 -11.39 -5.88 6.32
C ALA A 90 -10.77 -7.24 5.93
N PRO A 91 -9.55 -7.56 6.38
CA PRO A 91 -8.62 -6.70 7.13
C PRO A 91 -8.13 -5.49 6.31
N ALA A 92 -7.72 -4.42 6.97
CA ALA A 92 -7.25 -3.21 6.30
C ALA A 92 -5.99 -2.64 6.94
N TYR A 93 -5.31 -1.79 6.20
CA TYR A 93 -4.25 -0.93 6.72
C TYR A 93 -4.85 0.15 7.62
N ASP A 94 -4.60 0.05 8.93
CA ASP A 94 -5.17 0.91 9.99
C ASP A 94 -5.23 2.43 9.66
N PRO A 95 -4.20 3.07 9.04
CA PRO A 95 -4.29 4.47 8.67
C PRO A 95 -5.42 4.84 7.69
N LEU A 96 -5.95 3.89 6.90
CA LEU A 96 -7.12 4.17 6.05
C LEU A 96 -8.39 4.36 6.91
N LEU A 97 -8.55 3.50 7.92
CA LEU A 97 -9.64 3.64 8.90
C LEU A 97 -9.51 4.93 9.73
N ALA A 98 -8.29 5.19 10.22
CA ALA A 98 -8.01 6.38 11.01
C ALA A 98 -8.26 7.67 10.21
N ALA A 99 -7.88 7.72 8.93
CA ALA A 99 -8.10 8.88 8.06
C ALA A 99 -9.60 9.10 7.81
N ALA A 100 -10.35 8.05 7.46
CA ALA A 100 -11.80 8.14 7.26
C ALA A 100 -12.53 8.58 8.55
N GLY A 101 -12.15 7.99 9.70
CA GLY A 101 -12.71 8.39 10.99
C GLY A 101 -12.39 9.83 11.37
N TYR A 102 -11.18 10.31 11.06
CA TYR A 102 -10.77 11.69 11.34
C TYR A 102 -11.61 12.73 10.56
N VAL A 103 -11.98 12.41 9.32
CA VAL A 103 -12.87 13.28 8.53
C VAL A 103 -14.36 13.12 8.89
N GLY A 104 -14.69 12.29 9.88
CA GLY A 104 -16.06 12.14 10.40
C GLY A 104 -16.93 11.15 9.65
N ALA A 105 -16.34 10.21 8.91
CA ALA A 105 -17.09 9.19 8.19
C ALA A 105 -17.78 8.18 9.11
N ASP A 106 -18.96 7.72 8.70
CA ASP A 106 -19.62 6.51 9.22
C ASP A 106 -19.06 5.30 8.49
N ILE A 107 -18.15 4.56 9.15
CA ILE A 107 -17.39 3.49 8.53
C ILE A 107 -18.14 2.15 8.62
N ARG A 108 -18.36 1.52 7.48
CA ARG A 108 -18.88 0.16 7.37
C ARG A 108 -17.83 -0.73 6.71
N ARG A 109 -17.82 -2.03 7.05
CA ARG A 109 -16.78 -2.96 6.64
C ARG A 109 -17.31 -4.02 5.68
N PHE A 110 -16.57 -4.30 4.61
CA PHE A 110 -16.72 -5.50 3.78
C PHE A 110 -15.47 -6.37 3.90
N HIS A 111 -15.60 -7.68 3.66
CA HIS A 111 -14.57 -8.63 4.09
C HIS A 111 -13.84 -9.29 2.91
N ARG A 112 -12.53 -9.37 3.06
CA ARG A 112 -11.65 -10.18 2.23
C ARG A 112 -11.18 -11.37 3.06
N ARG A 113 -11.48 -12.58 2.59
CA ARG A 113 -11.32 -13.79 3.39
C ARG A 113 -10.26 -14.71 2.78
N LEU A 114 -9.47 -15.37 3.63
CA LEU A 114 -8.41 -16.31 3.22
C LEU A 114 -8.93 -17.44 2.30
N PRO A 115 -10.09 -18.10 2.56
CA PRO A 115 -10.54 -19.21 1.72
C PRO A 115 -10.81 -18.85 0.25
N ASN A 116 -11.09 -17.59 -0.06
CA ASN A 116 -11.27 -17.11 -1.44
C ASN A 116 -10.06 -16.34 -1.98
N GLY A 117 -8.86 -16.51 -1.37
CA GLY A 117 -7.65 -15.80 -1.78
C GLY A 117 -7.72 -14.30 -1.56
N TYR A 118 -8.47 -13.86 -0.55
CA TYR A 118 -8.71 -12.44 -0.25
C TYR A 118 -9.32 -11.64 -1.40
N GLN A 119 -10.06 -12.29 -2.30
CA GLN A 119 -10.86 -11.56 -3.29
C GLN A 119 -12.04 -10.86 -2.62
N ILE A 120 -12.47 -9.75 -3.21
CA ILE A 120 -13.65 -9.00 -2.78
C ILE A 120 -14.89 -9.70 -3.35
N ASP A 121 -15.94 -9.79 -2.53
CA ASP A 121 -17.27 -10.20 -2.95
C ASP A 121 -18.10 -8.96 -3.30
N PRO A 122 -18.42 -8.71 -4.59
CA PRO A 122 -19.24 -7.56 -4.98
C PRO A 122 -20.66 -7.59 -4.40
N ASP A 123 -21.20 -8.77 -4.11
CA ASP A 123 -22.54 -8.90 -3.54
C ASP A 123 -22.56 -8.43 -2.08
N GLU A 124 -21.47 -8.64 -1.31
CA GLU A 124 -21.32 -8.06 0.03
C GLU A 124 -21.26 -6.53 -0.05
N ILE A 125 -20.58 -5.95 -1.05
CA ILE A 125 -20.58 -4.50 -1.26
C ILE A 125 -21.98 -4.01 -1.63
N GLU A 126 -22.67 -4.66 -2.58
CA GLU A 126 -24.02 -4.29 -3.00
C GLU A 126 -25.01 -4.25 -1.82
N ALA A 127 -24.94 -5.23 -0.93
CA ALA A 127 -25.78 -5.30 0.27
C ALA A 127 -25.47 -4.20 1.31
N LEU A 128 -24.26 -3.64 1.26
CA LEU A 128 -23.83 -2.56 2.17
C LEU A 128 -24.12 -1.16 1.62
N LEU A 129 -24.30 -0.99 0.31
CA LEU A 129 -24.51 0.32 -0.30
C LEU A 129 -25.81 0.97 0.13
N THR A 130 -25.75 2.26 0.41
CA THR A 130 -26.91 3.11 0.66
C THR A 130 -26.79 4.42 -0.13
N PRO A 131 -27.86 5.24 -0.23
CA PRO A 131 -27.76 6.57 -0.83
C PRO A 131 -26.80 7.52 -0.10
N ARG A 132 -26.38 7.21 1.14
CA ARG A 132 -25.39 7.97 1.92
C ARG A 132 -23.94 7.51 1.66
N THR A 133 -23.74 6.39 0.96
CA THR A 133 -22.40 5.91 0.65
C THR A 133 -21.73 6.87 -0.33
N ARG A 134 -20.55 7.40 0.06
CA ARG A 134 -19.77 8.35 -0.74
C ARG A 134 -18.44 7.80 -1.21
N LEU A 135 -17.90 6.82 -0.49
CA LEU A 135 -16.60 6.28 -0.82
C LEU A 135 -16.52 4.79 -0.50
N ILE A 136 -15.89 4.03 -1.41
CA ILE A 136 -15.43 2.65 -1.18
C ILE A 136 -13.91 2.68 -1.18
N VAL A 137 -13.26 2.15 -0.13
CA VAL A 137 -11.81 2.19 0.05
C VAL A 137 -11.26 0.77 0.08
N LEU A 138 -10.27 0.52 -0.76
CA LEU A 138 -9.56 -0.77 -0.82
C LEU A 138 -8.10 -0.59 -1.23
N THR A 139 -7.30 -1.62 -1.03
CA THR A 139 -5.91 -1.69 -1.47
C THR A 139 -5.71 -2.81 -2.51
N SER A 140 -4.95 -2.54 -3.58
CA SER A 140 -4.63 -3.55 -4.58
C SER A 140 -3.25 -3.29 -5.21
N PRO A 141 -2.25 -4.17 -4.92
CA PRO A 141 -2.27 -5.36 -4.05
C PRO A 141 -2.60 -5.06 -2.58
N HIS A 142 -3.29 -5.98 -1.94
CA HIS A 142 -3.87 -5.83 -0.62
C HIS A 142 -2.84 -5.82 0.51
N ASN A 143 -2.91 -4.87 1.40
CA ASN A 143 -2.20 -4.88 2.67
C ASN A 143 -3.18 -5.32 3.79
N PRO A 144 -3.03 -6.55 4.35
CA PRO A 144 -1.76 -7.26 4.55
C PRO A 144 -1.48 -8.47 3.64
N SER A 145 -2.43 -8.98 2.84
CA SER A 145 -2.32 -10.31 2.22
C SER A 145 -1.51 -10.36 0.91
N GLY A 146 -1.26 -9.22 0.27
CA GLY A 146 -0.63 -9.14 -1.04
C GLY A 146 -1.54 -9.50 -2.23
N ALA A 147 -2.80 -9.87 -2.00
CA ALA A 147 -3.73 -10.27 -3.05
C ALA A 147 -4.10 -9.09 -3.97
N THR A 148 -4.06 -9.30 -5.27
CA THR A 148 -4.53 -8.34 -6.27
C THR A 148 -6.02 -8.58 -6.55
N VAL A 149 -6.81 -7.52 -6.61
CA VAL A 149 -8.22 -7.60 -6.98
C VAL A 149 -8.32 -7.85 -8.48
N ARG A 150 -9.13 -8.81 -8.88
CA ARG A 150 -9.35 -9.14 -10.30
C ARG A 150 -10.06 -7.99 -11.03
N PRO A 151 -9.69 -7.70 -12.29
CA PRO A 151 -10.26 -6.57 -13.05
C PRO A 151 -11.78 -6.59 -13.16
N GLU A 152 -12.37 -7.78 -13.35
CA GLU A 152 -13.82 -7.92 -13.44
C GLU A 152 -14.55 -7.59 -12.13
N ILE A 153 -13.90 -7.85 -10.99
CA ILE A 153 -14.43 -7.44 -9.66
C ILE A 153 -14.39 -5.92 -9.53
N LEU A 154 -13.29 -5.28 -9.92
CA LEU A 154 -13.18 -3.82 -9.89
C LEU A 154 -14.20 -3.15 -10.80
N ALA A 155 -14.42 -3.69 -12.01
CA ALA A 155 -15.45 -3.20 -12.92
C ALA A 155 -16.85 -3.28 -12.29
N ARG A 156 -17.17 -4.42 -11.66
CA ARG A 156 -18.47 -4.60 -10.97
C ARG A 156 -18.63 -3.64 -9.78
N ILE A 157 -17.59 -3.42 -8.99
CA ILE A 157 -17.62 -2.42 -7.91
C ILE A 157 -17.84 -1.01 -8.47
N GLY A 158 -17.23 -0.70 -9.64
CA GLY A 158 -17.45 0.56 -10.35
C GLY A 158 -18.90 0.79 -10.74
N GLU A 159 -19.56 -0.23 -11.29
CA GLU A 159 -21.01 -0.18 -11.63
C GLU A 159 -21.86 0.05 -10.38
N LEU A 160 -21.58 -0.65 -9.29
CA LEU A 160 -22.29 -0.53 -8.02
C LEU A 160 -22.13 0.87 -7.42
N ALA A 161 -20.91 1.40 -7.36
CA ALA A 161 -20.61 2.73 -6.86
C ALA A 161 -21.32 3.82 -7.67
N ALA A 162 -21.32 3.69 -9.01
CA ALA A 162 -21.96 4.64 -9.89
C ALA A 162 -23.48 4.76 -9.64
N ARG A 163 -24.17 3.69 -9.23
CA ARG A 163 -25.61 3.70 -8.93
C ARG A 163 -25.98 4.65 -7.79
N VAL A 164 -25.07 4.87 -6.83
CA VAL A 164 -25.27 5.73 -5.66
C VAL A 164 -24.45 7.01 -5.72
N GLY A 165 -23.65 7.20 -6.80
CA GLY A 165 -22.77 8.35 -6.96
C GLY A 165 -21.55 8.32 -6.04
N ALA A 166 -21.13 7.14 -5.57
CA ALA A 166 -19.94 6.96 -4.73
C ALA A 166 -18.66 6.93 -5.57
N PHE A 167 -17.55 7.36 -4.95
CA PHE A 167 -16.20 7.18 -5.49
C PHE A 167 -15.59 5.86 -4.98
N ILE A 168 -14.49 5.44 -5.64
CA ILE A 168 -13.71 4.28 -5.24
C ILE A 168 -12.26 4.71 -5.11
N LEU A 169 -11.71 4.64 -3.90
CA LEU A 169 -10.31 4.92 -3.62
C LEU A 169 -9.55 3.59 -3.57
N ILE A 170 -8.58 3.45 -4.47
CA ILE A 170 -7.71 2.29 -4.52
C ILE A 170 -6.27 2.72 -4.19
N ASP A 171 -5.75 2.23 -3.05
CA ASP A 171 -4.34 2.37 -2.73
C ASP A 171 -3.53 1.35 -3.54
N GLU A 172 -2.86 1.83 -4.58
CA GLU A 172 -2.05 1.05 -5.52
C GLU A 172 -0.55 1.06 -5.16
N VAL A 173 -0.19 1.39 -3.93
CA VAL A 173 1.22 1.59 -3.53
C VAL A 173 2.11 0.36 -3.75
N TYR A 174 1.54 -0.83 -3.87
CA TYR A 174 2.24 -2.08 -4.18
C TYR A 174 2.12 -2.52 -5.65
N ARG A 175 1.41 -1.78 -6.49
CA ARG A 175 1.14 -2.19 -7.87
C ARG A 175 2.42 -2.44 -8.68
N ASP A 176 3.42 -1.61 -8.53
CA ASP A 176 4.63 -1.66 -9.36
C ASP A 176 5.56 -2.86 -9.05
N ILE A 177 5.33 -3.62 -7.95
CA ILE A 177 6.05 -4.89 -7.72
C ILE A 177 5.55 -6.04 -8.60
N LEU A 178 4.42 -5.86 -9.24
CA LEU A 178 3.91 -6.84 -10.21
C LEU A 178 4.63 -6.72 -11.55
N PHE A 179 5.44 -5.67 -11.73
CA PHE A 179 6.26 -5.39 -12.91
C PHE A 179 5.41 -5.42 -14.19
N GLU A 180 5.78 -6.27 -15.17
CA GLU A 180 5.07 -6.46 -16.44
C GLU A 180 3.65 -7.02 -16.30
N ASP A 181 3.36 -7.72 -15.20
CA ASP A 181 2.03 -8.27 -14.90
C ASP A 181 1.12 -7.29 -14.14
N ALA A 182 1.59 -6.05 -13.91
CA ALA A 182 0.80 -5.02 -13.24
C ALA A 182 -0.44 -4.67 -14.09
N PRO A 183 -1.66 -4.81 -13.54
CA PRO A 183 -2.86 -4.40 -14.26
C PRO A 183 -2.81 -2.88 -14.53
N PRO A 184 -3.53 -2.37 -15.53
CA PRO A 184 -3.71 -0.93 -15.69
C PRO A 184 -4.18 -0.30 -14.37
N SER A 185 -3.73 0.94 -14.08
CA SER A 185 -4.20 1.66 -12.90
C SER A 185 -5.71 1.87 -12.94
N ALA A 186 -6.33 1.84 -11.79
CA ALA A 186 -7.77 2.02 -11.63
C ALA A 186 -8.28 3.37 -12.17
N VAL A 187 -7.42 4.36 -12.35
CA VAL A 187 -7.80 5.64 -12.99
C VAL A 187 -8.42 5.46 -14.38
N HIS A 188 -8.11 4.35 -15.07
CA HIS A 188 -8.67 4.02 -16.38
C HIS A 188 -10.06 3.37 -16.33
N LEU A 189 -10.55 2.98 -15.17
CA LEU A 189 -11.86 2.33 -15.02
C LEU A 189 -13.03 3.31 -15.01
N GLY A 190 -12.75 4.62 -14.91
CA GLY A 190 -13.79 5.64 -15.03
C GLY A 190 -13.62 6.81 -14.04
N PRO A 191 -14.48 7.85 -14.16
CA PRO A 191 -14.31 9.09 -13.41
C PRO A 191 -14.57 8.97 -11.90
N HIS A 192 -15.16 7.89 -11.45
CA HIS A 192 -15.40 7.61 -10.03
C HIS A 192 -14.20 6.94 -9.34
N PHE A 193 -13.19 6.50 -10.11
CA PHE A 193 -12.01 5.86 -9.55
C PHE A 193 -10.93 6.88 -9.20
N VAL A 194 -10.36 6.69 -8.03
CA VAL A 194 -9.23 7.44 -7.49
C VAL A 194 -8.15 6.44 -7.13
N ALA A 195 -6.99 6.52 -7.77
CA ALA A 195 -5.85 5.68 -7.44
C ALA A 195 -4.78 6.50 -6.71
N THR A 196 -4.16 5.90 -5.69
CA THR A 196 -3.05 6.53 -4.96
C THR A 196 -1.82 5.64 -4.99
N SER A 197 -0.64 6.24 -5.05
CA SER A 197 0.62 5.50 -5.01
C SER A 197 1.78 6.37 -4.53
N SER A 198 3.01 5.82 -4.49
CA SER A 198 4.23 6.55 -4.13
C SER A 198 5.49 5.78 -4.53
N LEU A 199 6.63 6.46 -4.52
CA LEU A 199 7.95 5.84 -4.66
C LEU A 199 8.41 5.08 -3.40
N THR A 200 7.59 4.99 -2.36
CA THR A 200 7.98 4.48 -1.04
C THR A 200 8.15 2.96 -1.03
N LYS A 201 7.16 2.22 -1.53
CA LYS A 201 7.07 0.77 -1.30
C LYS A 201 7.85 -0.04 -2.31
N SER A 202 7.59 0.17 -3.58
CA SER A 202 8.19 -0.61 -4.67
C SER A 202 9.62 -0.19 -4.99
N TYR A 203 10.04 1.04 -4.60
CA TYR A 203 11.33 1.60 -5.00
C TYR A 203 12.27 1.93 -3.84
N GLY A 204 11.80 1.86 -2.59
CA GLY A 204 12.63 2.11 -1.41
C GLY A 204 12.99 3.59 -1.18
N LEU A 205 12.29 4.51 -1.84
CA LEU A 205 12.56 5.95 -1.78
C LEU A 205 11.66 6.65 -0.76
N SER A 206 11.52 6.06 0.43
CA SER A 206 10.62 6.55 1.48
C SER A 206 10.96 7.95 1.97
N GLY A 207 12.24 8.33 1.95
CA GLY A 207 12.74 9.65 2.38
C GLY A 207 12.28 10.80 1.50
N LEU A 208 12.02 10.55 0.21
CA LEU A 208 11.57 11.59 -0.72
C LEU A 208 10.13 12.05 -0.44
N ARG A 209 9.35 11.29 0.30
CA ARG A 209 7.94 11.59 0.55
C ARG A 209 7.15 11.90 -0.72
N CYS A 210 7.55 11.33 -1.88
CA CYS A 210 6.84 11.49 -3.14
C CYS A 210 5.70 10.47 -3.24
N GLY A 211 4.47 10.96 -3.21
CA GLY A 211 3.25 10.23 -3.49
C GLY A 211 2.36 11.02 -4.44
N TRP A 212 1.34 10.38 -4.97
CA TRP A 212 0.40 11.01 -5.92
C TRP A 212 -0.99 10.39 -5.84
N ILE A 213 -1.94 11.15 -6.35
CA ILE A 213 -3.31 10.73 -6.61
C ILE A 213 -3.54 10.86 -8.11
N LEU A 214 -4.23 9.88 -8.68
CA LEU A 214 -4.69 9.86 -10.06
C LEU A 214 -6.22 9.82 -10.04
N CYS A 215 -6.87 10.80 -10.61
CA CYS A 215 -8.33 10.88 -10.68
C CYS A 215 -8.79 11.81 -11.81
N ALA A 216 -10.09 11.93 -12.01
CA ALA A 216 -10.64 12.84 -13.00
C ALA A 216 -10.20 14.30 -12.73
N PRO A 217 -9.90 15.12 -13.78
CA PRO A 217 -9.34 16.47 -13.62
C PRO A 217 -10.12 17.40 -12.69
N ALA A 218 -11.45 17.35 -12.74
CA ALA A 218 -12.29 18.18 -11.87
C ALA A 218 -12.14 17.81 -10.37
N LEU A 219 -11.94 16.52 -10.06
CA LEU A 219 -11.68 16.07 -8.70
C LEU A 219 -10.25 16.40 -8.29
N ALA A 220 -9.28 16.23 -9.20
CA ALA A 220 -7.88 16.61 -8.98
C ALA A 220 -7.72 18.09 -8.63
N GLU A 221 -8.47 18.97 -9.30
CA GLU A 221 -8.49 20.40 -8.98
C GLU A 221 -8.97 20.67 -7.55
N ARG A 222 -10.07 20.02 -7.11
CA ARG A 222 -10.55 20.14 -5.74
C ARG A 222 -9.51 19.67 -4.72
N MET A 223 -8.82 18.56 -5.01
CA MET A 223 -7.76 18.04 -4.14
C MET A 223 -6.55 18.97 -4.05
N ARG A 224 -6.14 19.59 -5.17
CA ARG A 224 -5.07 20.62 -5.17
C ARG A 224 -5.44 21.80 -4.28
N ARG A 225 -6.68 22.31 -4.40
CA ARG A 225 -7.17 23.40 -3.56
C ARG A 225 -7.17 23.04 -2.07
N LEU A 226 -7.55 21.81 -1.73
CA LEU A 226 -7.48 21.36 -0.35
C LEU A 226 -6.03 21.24 0.12
N ASN A 227 -5.13 20.72 -0.73
CA ASN A 227 -3.72 20.57 -0.40
C ASN A 227 -3.03 21.91 -0.10
N ASP A 228 -3.45 22.99 -0.75
CA ASP A 228 -2.94 24.34 -0.48
C ASP A 228 -3.12 24.76 0.99
N LEU A 229 -4.16 24.26 1.65
CA LEU A 229 -4.41 24.54 3.07
C LEU A 229 -3.45 23.81 4.02
N PHE A 230 -2.91 22.64 3.61
CA PHE A 230 -2.06 21.82 4.46
C PHE A 230 -0.57 21.98 4.18
N GLY A 231 -0.21 22.12 2.93
CA GLY A 231 1.17 22.06 2.50
C GLY A 231 1.63 23.24 1.65
N ALA A 232 0.71 24.13 1.27
CA ALA A 232 0.92 25.22 0.32
C ALA A 232 1.60 24.72 -0.98
N VAL A 233 2.87 24.34 -0.89
CA VAL A 233 3.66 23.76 -2.01
C VAL A 233 4.48 22.58 -1.54
N GLY A 234 4.80 21.66 -2.45
CA GLY A 234 5.69 20.54 -2.18
C GLY A 234 7.15 20.96 -1.92
N SER A 235 7.95 20.03 -1.39
CA SER A 235 9.39 20.23 -1.24
C SER A 235 10.08 20.17 -2.60
N MET A 236 10.58 21.26 -3.10
CA MET A 236 11.25 21.33 -4.40
C MET A 236 12.42 20.35 -4.55
N PRO A 237 13.33 20.17 -3.57
CA PRO A 237 14.36 19.14 -3.65
C PRO A 237 13.79 17.73 -3.74
N SER A 238 12.73 17.41 -2.98
CA SER A 238 12.07 16.09 -3.04
C SER A 238 11.43 15.85 -4.41
N ASP A 239 10.75 16.84 -4.96
CA ASP A 239 10.09 16.73 -6.27
C ASP A 239 11.11 16.55 -7.40
N ARG A 240 12.25 17.24 -7.32
CA ARG A 240 13.37 17.12 -8.27
C ARG A 240 14.01 15.73 -8.21
N LEU A 241 14.32 15.25 -7.01
CA LEU A 241 14.86 13.90 -6.81
C LEU A 241 13.85 12.82 -7.23
N ALA A 242 12.57 13.02 -6.98
CA ALA A 242 11.52 12.15 -7.47
C ALA A 242 11.46 12.11 -8.99
N LEU A 243 11.58 13.25 -9.67
CA LEU A 243 11.67 13.31 -11.12
C LEU A 243 12.91 12.55 -11.64
N ALA A 244 14.07 12.70 -10.98
CA ALA A 244 15.27 11.92 -11.31
C ALA A 244 15.03 10.40 -11.15
N ALA A 245 14.29 10.00 -10.11
CA ALA A 245 13.88 8.60 -9.92
C ALA A 245 12.93 8.12 -11.05
N PHE A 246 11.95 8.92 -11.46
CA PHE A 246 11.05 8.58 -12.57
C PHE A 246 11.80 8.36 -13.89
N ARG A 247 12.88 9.08 -14.13
CA ARG A 247 13.76 8.89 -15.30
C ARG A 247 14.56 7.59 -15.24
N GLN A 248 14.67 6.97 -14.08
CA GLN A 248 15.48 5.79 -13.79
C GLN A 248 14.64 4.62 -13.25
N LEU A 249 13.32 4.61 -13.45
CA LEU A 249 12.45 3.53 -12.98
C LEU A 249 12.92 2.13 -13.41
N PRO A 250 13.41 1.89 -14.65
CA PRO A 250 13.91 0.57 -15.02
C PRO A 250 15.08 0.09 -14.14
N LEU A 251 15.97 0.98 -13.72
CA LEU A 251 17.07 0.66 -12.80
C LEU A 251 16.53 0.27 -11.41
N LEU A 252 15.59 1.05 -10.89
CA LEU A 252 14.96 0.80 -9.59
C LEU A 252 14.10 -0.47 -9.61
N GLU A 253 13.41 -0.75 -10.71
CA GLU A 253 12.65 -1.99 -10.90
C GLU A 253 13.58 -3.21 -10.93
N ALA A 254 14.71 -3.13 -11.64
CA ALA A 254 15.70 -4.21 -11.67
C ALA A 254 16.26 -4.49 -10.27
N ARG A 255 16.57 -3.44 -9.49
CA ARG A 255 16.98 -3.56 -8.07
C ARG A 255 15.92 -4.27 -7.23
N THR A 256 14.68 -3.82 -7.34
CA THR A 256 13.55 -4.42 -6.60
C THR A 256 13.38 -5.88 -6.95
N ARG A 257 13.44 -6.23 -8.23
CA ARG A 257 13.33 -7.60 -8.73
C ARG A 257 14.43 -8.49 -8.17
N ALA A 258 15.68 -8.01 -8.20
CA ALA A 258 16.84 -8.75 -7.68
C ALA A 258 16.72 -9.10 -6.19
N ILE A 259 16.06 -8.26 -5.39
CA ILE A 259 15.78 -8.52 -3.97
C ILE A 259 14.57 -9.45 -3.82
N MET A 260 13.50 -9.21 -4.58
CA MET A 260 12.23 -9.90 -4.36
C MET A 260 12.20 -11.34 -4.86
N GLU A 261 12.83 -11.66 -5.99
CA GLU A 261 12.76 -13.00 -6.59
C GLU A 261 13.34 -14.10 -5.69
N PRO A 262 14.54 -13.96 -5.07
CA PRO A 262 15.02 -14.96 -4.13
C PRO A 262 14.14 -15.04 -2.87
N ASN A 263 13.69 -13.90 -2.36
CA ASN A 263 12.87 -13.85 -1.15
C ASN A 263 11.48 -14.47 -1.34
N GLN A 264 10.89 -14.32 -2.53
CA GLN A 264 9.62 -14.97 -2.88
C GLN A 264 9.75 -16.50 -2.87
N ARG A 265 10.88 -17.03 -3.33
CA ARG A 265 11.17 -18.49 -3.27
C ARG A 265 11.32 -18.96 -1.83
N LEU A 266 12.14 -18.26 -1.02
CA LEU A 266 12.31 -18.57 0.40
C LEU A 266 11.00 -18.56 1.16
N MET A 267 10.15 -17.57 0.90
CA MET A 267 8.83 -17.47 1.55
C MET A 267 7.93 -18.65 1.16
N ARG A 268 7.92 -19.05 -0.11
CA ARG A 268 7.16 -20.21 -0.58
C ARG A 268 7.61 -21.49 0.11
N ASP A 269 8.92 -21.76 0.09
CA ASP A 269 9.50 -22.96 0.71
C ASP A 269 9.20 -23.00 2.23
N PHE A 270 9.28 -21.85 2.89
CA PHE A 270 8.94 -21.72 4.31
C PHE A 270 7.48 -22.04 4.59
N LEU A 271 6.54 -21.47 3.83
CA LEU A 271 5.11 -21.69 4.01
C LEU A 271 4.73 -23.15 3.72
N ASP A 272 5.31 -23.76 2.70
CA ASP A 272 5.11 -25.18 2.36
C ASP A 272 5.63 -26.10 3.45
N ALA A 273 6.79 -25.79 4.03
CA ALA A 273 7.37 -26.58 5.14
C ALA A 273 6.55 -26.48 6.46
N HIS A 274 5.78 -25.40 6.63
CA HIS A 274 5.01 -25.15 7.86
C HIS A 274 3.50 -25.19 7.66
N ARG A 275 2.99 -25.83 6.59
CA ARG A 275 1.57 -25.91 6.24
C ARG A 275 0.67 -26.55 7.31
N GLU A 276 1.24 -27.38 8.19
CA GLU A 276 0.51 -27.98 9.31
C GLU A 276 0.19 -26.95 10.41
N GLN A 277 1.02 -25.91 10.56
CA GLN A 277 0.88 -24.87 11.57
C GLN A 277 0.30 -23.59 11.02
N LEU A 278 0.54 -23.32 9.73
CA LEU A 278 0.16 -22.10 9.04
C LEU A 278 -0.77 -22.38 7.87
N GLU A 279 -1.74 -21.49 7.70
CA GLU A 279 -2.54 -21.41 6.48
C GLU A 279 -2.33 -20.03 5.85
N CYS A 280 -1.95 -19.99 4.59
CA CYS A 280 -1.59 -18.73 3.93
C CYS A 280 -1.96 -18.76 2.45
N TYR A 281 -2.50 -17.65 1.96
CA TYR A 281 -2.54 -17.34 0.55
C TYR A 281 -1.20 -16.68 0.18
N LEU A 282 -0.46 -17.27 -0.74
CA LEU A 282 0.78 -16.70 -1.29
C LEU A 282 0.53 -16.23 -2.71
N PRO A 283 0.50 -14.90 -2.97
CA PRO A 283 0.45 -14.36 -4.32
C PRO A 283 1.71 -14.75 -5.12
N GLU A 284 1.61 -14.77 -6.43
CA GLU A 284 2.76 -15.02 -7.30
C GLU A 284 3.88 -13.98 -7.06
N ARG A 285 3.50 -12.71 -6.89
CA ARG A 285 4.40 -11.61 -6.51
C ARG A 285 3.78 -10.79 -5.40
N SER A 286 4.52 -10.60 -4.32
CA SER A 286 4.11 -9.79 -3.18
C SER A 286 5.31 -9.38 -2.33
N MET A 287 5.20 -8.28 -1.61
CA MET A 287 6.15 -7.87 -0.56
C MET A 287 5.74 -8.37 0.81
N THR A 288 4.49 -8.78 0.96
CA THR A 288 3.92 -9.21 2.24
C THR A 288 3.04 -10.43 2.06
N VAL A 289 2.96 -11.24 3.12
CA VAL A 289 1.97 -12.33 3.26
C VAL A 289 1.31 -12.24 4.62
N PHE A 290 0.13 -12.86 4.73
CA PHE A 290 -0.70 -12.79 5.93
C PHE A 290 -1.12 -14.19 6.41
N PRO A 291 -0.17 -15.00 6.92
CA PRO A 291 -0.44 -16.33 7.42
C PRO A 291 -1.39 -16.30 8.61
N ARG A 292 -2.24 -17.33 8.71
CA ARG A 292 -3.07 -17.67 9.86
C ARG A 292 -2.43 -18.80 10.65
N LEU A 293 -2.34 -18.66 11.97
CA LEU A 293 -2.02 -19.76 12.87
C LEU A 293 -3.23 -20.71 12.96
N ARG A 294 -3.03 -22.01 12.71
CA ARG A 294 -4.12 -22.99 12.76
C ARG A 294 -4.57 -23.29 14.18
N ASN A 295 -3.62 -23.38 15.12
CA ASN A 295 -3.86 -23.88 16.47
C ASN A 295 -3.79 -22.79 17.55
N HIS A 296 -3.62 -21.53 17.17
CA HIS A 296 -3.52 -20.43 18.13
C HIS A 296 -4.51 -19.30 17.80
N PRO A 297 -5.24 -18.79 18.81
CA PRO A 297 -6.21 -17.71 18.60
C PRO A 297 -5.57 -16.32 18.46
N ASP A 298 -4.31 -16.15 18.89
CA ASP A 298 -3.61 -14.85 18.85
C ASP A 298 -2.14 -15.03 18.49
N SER A 299 -1.69 -14.26 17.51
CA SER A 299 -0.29 -14.20 17.06
C SER A 299 0.60 -13.30 17.92
N GLY A 300 0.07 -12.65 18.94
CA GLY A 300 0.84 -11.80 19.86
C GLY A 300 1.96 -12.57 20.55
N LEU A 301 1.67 -13.80 21.02
CA LEU A 301 2.67 -14.68 21.63
C LEU A 301 3.85 -14.96 20.67
N LEU A 302 3.56 -15.20 19.39
CA LEU A 302 4.58 -15.43 18.37
C LEU A 302 5.51 -14.21 18.24
N HIS A 303 4.93 -13.02 18.16
CA HIS A 303 5.71 -11.77 18.10
C HIS A 303 6.57 -11.59 19.37
N ASP A 304 6.01 -11.80 20.56
CA ASP A 304 6.72 -11.59 21.82
C ASP A 304 7.91 -12.55 21.96
N ARG A 305 7.78 -13.80 21.53
CA ARG A 305 8.88 -14.78 21.49
C ARG A 305 9.97 -14.39 20.49
N LEU A 306 9.59 -13.91 19.29
CA LEU A 306 10.53 -13.50 18.25
C LEU A 306 11.41 -12.30 18.66
N ARG A 307 10.98 -11.48 19.61
CA ARG A 307 11.77 -10.36 20.12
C ARG A 307 13.10 -10.81 20.75
N SER A 308 13.15 -11.98 21.40
CA SER A 308 14.39 -12.52 21.97
C SER A 308 15.42 -12.89 20.90
N PHE A 309 14.97 -13.07 19.65
CA PHE A 309 15.79 -13.30 18.46
C PHE A 309 16.01 -12.03 17.64
N GLU A 310 15.74 -10.84 18.19
CA GLU A 310 15.80 -9.57 17.46
C GLU A 310 15.01 -9.58 16.14
N THR A 311 13.93 -10.38 16.08
CA THR A 311 13.09 -10.54 14.89
C THR A 311 11.71 -9.92 15.13
N SER A 312 11.20 -9.16 14.16
CA SER A 312 9.88 -8.54 14.25
C SER A 312 8.96 -8.98 13.13
N ILE A 313 7.70 -9.21 13.47
CA ILE A 313 6.55 -9.44 12.57
C ILE A 313 5.43 -8.50 12.98
N VAL A 314 4.39 -8.31 12.16
CA VAL A 314 3.22 -7.51 12.58
C VAL A 314 2.11 -8.44 13.07
N PRO A 315 1.74 -8.39 14.36
CA PRO A 315 0.61 -9.15 14.89
C PRO A 315 -0.71 -8.81 14.19
N GLY A 316 -1.53 -9.83 13.97
CA GLY A 316 -2.78 -9.70 13.21
C GLY A 316 -3.87 -8.86 13.91
N ARG A 317 -3.75 -8.64 15.23
CA ARG A 317 -4.65 -7.71 15.94
C ARG A 317 -4.68 -6.30 15.36
N PHE A 318 -3.58 -5.86 14.71
CA PHE A 318 -3.52 -4.57 14.00
C PHE A 318 -4.24 -4.58 12.64
N PHE A 319 -4.79 -5.71 12.25
CA PHE A 319 -5.58 -5.95 11.05
C PHE A 319 -6.95 -6.56 11.39
N GLU A 320 -7.38 -6.49 12.65
CA GLU A 320 -8.65 -7.08 13.14
C GLU A 320 -8.74 -8.62 12.94
N ALA A 321 -7.58 -9.29 12.82
CA ALA A 321 -7.46 -10.73 12.61
C ALA A 321 -6.41 -11.33 13.57
N PRO A 322 -6.72 -11.46 14.87
CA PRO A 322 -5.72 -11.74 15.92
C PRO A 322 -4.94 -13.04 15.71
N ASN A 323 -5.49 -14.05 15.09
CA ASN A 323 -4.81 -15.32 14.79
C ASN A 323 -3.98 -15.30 13.50
N HIS A 324 -3.90 -14.15 12.81
CA HIS A 324 -3.01 -13.92 11.67
C HIS A 324 -1.79 -13.11 12.10
N PHE A 325 -0.80 -13.04 11.22
CA PHE A 325 0.30 -12.09 11.33
C PHE A 325 0.80 -11.71 9.94
N ARG A 326 1.29 -10.47 9.79
CA ARG A 326 1.89 -10.06 8.53
C ARG A 326 3.39 -10.28 8.57
N LEU A 327 3.92 -10.94 7.54
CA LEU A 327 5.34 -11.01 7.21
C LEU A 327 5.61 -10.10 6.01
N GLY A 328 6.62 -9.24 6.14
CA GLY A 328 7.22 -8.52 5.04
C GLY A 328 8.60 -9.09 4.74
N PHE A 329 8.88 -9.39 3.50
CA PHE A 329 10.12 -10.05 3.09
C PHE A 329 10.89 -9.31 1.99
N ALA A 330 10.59 -8.02 1.82
CA ALA A 330 11.28 -7.13 0.87
C ALA A 330 12.55 -6.50 1.48
N VAL A 331 13.32 -7.29 2.24
CA VAL A 331 14.59 -6.94 2.87
C VAL A 331 15.71 -7.80 2.29
N ARG A 332 16.96 -7.64 2.77
CA ARG A 332 18.09 -8.44 2.26
C ARG A 332 17.83 -9.93 2.44
N THR A 333 18.12 -10.71 1.45
CA THR A 333 17.89 -12.18 1.45
C THR A 333 18.46 -12.88 2.69
N PRO A 334 19.72 -12.63 3.16
CA PRO A 334 20.23 -13.24 4.38
C PRO A 334 19.41 -12.88 5.64
N ASP A 335 18.83 -11.68 5.69
CA ASP A 335 18.00 -11.27 6.84
C ASP A 335 16.63 -11.98 6.82
N VAL A 336 16.09 -12.27 5.61
CA VAL A 336 14.88 -13.09 5.45
C VAL A 336 15.16 -14.53 5.89
N GLU A 337 16.26 -15.15 5.45
CA GLU A 337 16.63 -16.52 5.83
C GLU A 337 16.76 -16.68 7.34
N VAL A 338 17.48 -15.79 8.01
CA VAL A 338 17.65 -15.83 9.46
C VAL A 338 16.32 -15.59 10.18
N GLY A 339 15.55 -14.57 9.76
CA GLY A 339 14.27 -14.27 10.38
C GLY A 339 13.24 -15.39 10.25
N LEU A 340 13.18 -16.05 9.10
CA LEU A 340 12.34 -17.26 8.89
C LEU A 340 12.82 -18.45 9.73
N GLY A 341 14.14 -18.62 9.91
CA GLY A 341 14.73 -19.61 10.80
C GLY A 341 14.28 -19.41 12.27
N HIS A 342 14.30 -18.16 12.75
CA HIS A 342 13.79 -17.81 14.08
C HIS A 342 12.29 -18.09 14.19
N LEU A 343 11.51 -17.73 13.17
CA LEU A 343 10.07 -18.00 13.13
C LEU A 343 9.79 -19.51 13.16
N ALA A 344 10.54 -20.33 12.40
CA ALA A 344 10.43 -21.79 12.44
C ALA A 344 10.70 -22.36 13.84
N THR A 345 11.68 -21.80 14.55
CA THR A 345 12.00 -22.23 15.93
C THR A 345 10.84 -21.93 16.87
N VAL A 346 10.30 -20.70 16.83
CA VAL A 346 9.19 -20.31 17.69
C VAL A 346 7.91 -21.09 17.34
N LEU A 347 7.63 -21.37 16.07
CA LEU A 347 6.48 -22.19 15.65
C LEU A 347 6.56 -23.61 16.26
N ARG A 348 7.75 -24.24 16.30
CA ARG A 348 7.93 -25.56 16.96
C ARG A 348 7.72 -25.52 18.46
N GLU A 349 8.00 -24.40 19.12
CA GLU A 349 7.82 -24.25 20.57
C GLU A 349 6.36 -24.05 20.97
N ILE A 350 5.55 -23.46 20.09
CA ILE A 350 4.15 -23.13 20.39
C ILE A 350 3.15 -24.16 19.81
N GLY A 351 3.56 -24.97 18.87
CA GLY A 351 2.70 -25.92 18.15
C GLY A 351 2.84 -27.29 18.51
#